data_7732ba52c0bc560579ef0541b30259f5
#
_entry.id   7732ba52c0bc560579ef0541b30259f5
#
_cell.length_a   1.000
_cell.length_b   1.000
_cell.length_c   1.000
_cell.angle_alpha   90.00
_cell.angle_beta   90.00
_cell.angle_gamma   90.00
#
_symmetry.space_group_name_H-M   'P 1'
#
loop_
_entity.id
_entity.type
_entity.pdbx_description
1 polymer ?
#
loop_
_entity_poly.entity_id
_entity_poly.type
_entity_poly.pdbx_seq_one_letter_code
_entity_poly.pdbx_strand_id
1 'polypeptide(L)'
;MLFRSLTSSVAAIFDTTEKKTNFDESDWSDPDNPAISAYSKSKTLAEMAAWEFVKNEDHPFELAVINPALVVGASISGDIGESNKAVEMVASGRMPVAVPLMFGYVDVRDVAAAHILAMQTPASNGERFALVEKDLWYTDVAKLLRENGYDKAPKIGIPVWLAKILANFNKDLKLTLPYLGRKRSIKNTKAKEILGWNPRPAEESILDIANQMKDLGILK
;
A
#
# COMPACT_ATOMS: atom_id res chain seq x y z
N MET A 1 9.21 -5.86 29.83
CA MET A 1 8.40 -4.75 29.27
C MET A 1 7.48 -5.33 28.23
N LEU A 2 6.23 -4.89 28.12
CA LEU A 2 5.32 -5.35 27.09
C LEU A 2 5.58 -4.56 25.80
N PHE A 3 5.54 -5.23 24.64
CA PHE A 3 5.68 -4.61 23.33
C PHE A 3 4.34 -4.62 22.58
N ARG A 4 4.05 -3.57 21.83
CA ARG A 4 2.91 -3.45 20.92
C ARG A 4 3.39 -2.99 19.55
N SER A 5 2.89 -3.63 18.51
CA SER A 5 3.04 -3.12 17.14
C SER A 5 1.68 -2.78 16.56
N LEU A 6 1.57 -1.59 16.00
CA LEU A 6 0.35 -1.08 15.36
C LEU A 6 0.47 -1.19 13.86
N THR A 7 -0.48 -1.80 13.19
CA THR A 7 -0.60 -1.74 11.73
C THR A 7 -1.33 -0.47 11.32
N SER A 8 -0.57 0.52 10.87
CA SER A 8 -1.09 1.74 10.25
C SER A 8 -1.12 1.59 8.71
N SER A 9 -0.65 2.58 7.98
CA SER A 9 -0.57 2.57 6.51
C SER A 9 0.37 3.67 6.02
N VAL A 10 0.99 3.49 4.86
CA VAL A 10 1.64 4.60 4.15
C VAL A 10 0.67 5.76 3.84
N ALA A 11 -0.63 5.52 3.87
CA ALA A 11 -1.65 6.55 3.76
C ALA A 11 -1.58 7.60 4.89
N ALA A 12 -0.94 7.28 6.02
CA ALA A 12 -0.64 8.24 7.09
C ALA A 12 0.66 9.05 6.84
N ILE A 13 1.35 8.81 5.72
CA ILE A 13 2.65 9.42 5.42
C ILE A 13 2.57 10.42 4.25
N PHE A 14 1.94 10.04 3.13
CA PHE A 14 2.15 10.70 1.84
C PHE A 14 1.04 11.66 1.37
N ASP A 15 -0.07 11.77 2.07
CA ASP A 15 -1.23 12.55 1.62
C ASP A 15 -1.16 14.00 2.14
N THR A 16 -0.20 14.74 1.62
CA THR A 16 0.09 16.13 1.99
C THR A 16 -0.35 17.11 0.88
N THR A 17 -0.46 18.39 1.23
CA THR A 17 -0.67 19.50 0.28
C THR A 17 0.60 19.84 -0.50
N GLU A 18 1.76 19.39 -0.04
CA GLU A 18 3.06 19.66 -0.65
C GLU A 18 3.25 18.93 -1.98
N LYS A 19 3.99 19.56 -2.89
CA LYS A 19 4.40 18.93 -4.16
C LYS A 19 5.64 18.03 -3.96
N LYS A 20 5.59 17.15 -2.97
CA LYS A 20 6.66 16.21 -2.65
C LYS A 20 6.43 14.90 -3.42
N THR A 21 7.50 14.26 -3.86
CA THR A 21 7.47 13.00 -4.60
C THR A 21 8.16 11.84 -3.87
N ASN A 22 9.03 12.16 -2.92
CA ASN A 22 9.75 11.18 -2.11
C ASN A 22 9.43 11.42 -0.65
N PHE A 23 8.97 10.39 0.03
CA PHE A 23 8.52 10.41 1.42
C PHE A 23 9.33 9.42 2.25
N ASP A 24 9.30 9.62 3.57
CA ASP A 24 9.81 8.67 4.56
C ASP A 24 8.99 8.76 5.85
N GLU A 25 9.40 8.04 6.87
CA GLU A 25 8.68 7.92 8.13
C GLU A 25 8.62 9.21 8.96
N SER A 26 9.38 10.25 8.61
CA SER A 26 9.29 11.59 9.23
C SER A 26 8.10 12.38 8.72
N ASP A 27 7.55 12.00 7.56
CA ASP A 27 6.41 12.67 6.95
C ASP A 27 5.08 12.24 7.59
N TRP A 28 4.12 13.16 7.55
CA TRP A 28 2.74 12.91 7.94
C TRP A 28 1.77 13.40 6.88
N SER A 29 0.74 12.62 6.66
CA SER A 29 -0.41 13.10 5.91
C SER A 29 -1.13 14.18 6.70
N ASP A 30 -1.64 15.19 5.98
CA ASP A 30 -2.36 16.32 6.58
C ASP A 30 -3.85 15.99 6.69
N PRO A 31 -4.39 15.72 7.91
CA PRO A 31 -5.78 15.38 8.11
C PRO A 31 -6.75 16.52 7.79
N ASP A 32 -6.26 17.76 7.72
CA ASP A 32 -7.05 18.94 7.40
C ASP A 32 -7.01 19.33 5.93
N ASN A 33 -6.22 18.61 5.12
CA ASN A 33 -6.23 18.75 3.68
C ASN A 33 -7.62 18.42 3.10
N PRO A 34 -8.32 19.37 2.44
CA PRO A 34 -9.67 19.11 1.91
C PRO A 34 -9.71 18.06 0.80
N ALA A 35 -8.57 17.72 0.22
CA ALA A 35 -8.44 16.69 -0.82
C ALA A 35 -8.04 15.32 -0.26
N ILE A 36 -7.80 15.18 1.05
CA ILE A 36 -7.43 13.91 1.66
C ILE A 36 -8.58 12.90 1.55
N SER A 37 -8.25 11.63 1.24
CA SER A 37 -9.25 10.59 1.26
C SER A 37 -9.73 10.29 2.69
N ALA A 38 -10.99 9.86 2.85
CA ALA A 38 -11.51 9.46 4.16
C ALA A 38 -10.65 8.34 4.79
N TYR A 39 -10.11 7.43 3.96
CA TYR A 39 -9.20 6.39 4.42
C TYR A 39 -7.88 6.97 4.95
N SER A 40 -7.20 7.83 4.19
CA SER A 40 -5.94 8.45 4.63
C SER A 40 -6.15 9.26 5.90
N LYS A 41 -7.23 10.05 5.97
CA LYS A 41 -7.58 10.80 7.18
C LYS A 41 -7.77 9.89 8.39
N SER A 42 -8.51 8.79 8.24
CA SER A 42 -8.78 7.85 9.33
C SER A 42 -7.49 7.19 9.84
N LYS A 43 -6.60 6.76 8.92
CA LYS A 43 -5.33 6.13 9.27
C LYS A 43 -4.37 7.12 9.94
N THR A 44 -4.31 8.35 9.46
CA THR A 44 -3.50 9.41 10.06
C THR A 44 -3.94 9.71 11.49
N LEU A 45 -5.24 9.97 11.69
CA LEU A 45 -5.78 10.28 13.01
C LEU A 45 -5.66 9.10 13.99
N ALA A 46 -5.87 7.87 13.53
CA ALA A 46 -5.71 6.67 14.36
C ALA A 46 -4.26 6.47 14.82
N GLU A 47 -3.30 6.69 13.93
CA GLU A 47 -1.88 6.58 14.27
C GLU A 47 -1.44 7.71 15.21
N MET A 48 -1.86 8.95 14.95
CA MET A 48 -1.59 10.08 15.85
C MET A 48 -2.15 9.84 17.25
N ALA A 49 -3.38 9.33 17.35
CA ALA A 49 -4.00 9.00 18.64
C ALA A 49 -3.23 7.92 19.41
N ALA A 50 -2.69 6.91 18.70
CA ALA A 50 -1.86 5.89 19.34
C ALA A 50 -0.56 6.47 19.90
N TRP A 51 0.10 7.36 19.16
CA TRP A 51 1.29 8.05 19.65
C TRP A 51 1.00 8.99 20.81
N GLU A 52 -0.12 9.71 20.77
CA GLU A 52 -0.54 10.58 21.86
C GLU A 52 -0.84 9.78 23.13
N PHE A 53 -1.53 8.65 23.00
CA PHE A 53 -1.79 7.74 24.11
C PHE A 53 -0.48 7.29 24.78
N VAL A 54 0.48 6.80 23.99
CA VAL A 54 1.78 6.33 24.48
C VAL A 54 2.58 7.45 25.16
N LYS A 55 2.45 8.69 24.69
CA LYS A 55 3.16 9.85 25.26
C LYS A 55 2.57 10.34 26.59
N ASN A 56 1.25 10.26 26.74
CA ASN A 56 0.54 10.90 27.84
C ASN A 56 0.23 9.95 29.00
N GLU A 57 0.30 8.65 28.79
CA GLU A 57 -0.02 7.64 29.80
C GLU A 57 1.25 7.03 30.40
N ASP A 58 1.22 6.76 31.72
CA ASP A 58 2.23 5.94 32.38
C ASP A 58 1.91 4.45 32.07
N HIS A 59 2.25 4.03 30.84
CA HIS A 59 1.92 2.70 30.36
C HIS A 59 3.15 1.79 30.35
N PRO A 60 2.96 0.49 30.57
CA PRO A 60 4.05 -0.47 30.69
C PRO A 60 4.46 -1.13 29.37
N PHE A 61 4.23 -0.51 28.21
CA PHE A 61 4.56 -1.12 26.91
C PHE A 61 5.30 -0.16 25.96
N GLU A 62 6.07 -0.76 25.08
CA GLU A 62 6.75 -0.13 23.96
C GLU A 62 5.85 -0.18 22.71
N LEU A 63 5.92 0.83 21.86
CA LEU A 63 5.15 0.91 20.63
C LEU A 63 6.07 1.07 19.41
N ALA A 64 5.86 0.22 18.41
CA ALA A 64 6.34 0.44 17.04
C ALA A 64 5.14 0.50 16.07
N VAL A 65 5.24 1.32 15.04
CA VAL A 65 4.19 1.45 14.02
C VAL A 65 4.69 0.93 12.68
N ILE A 66 3.94 0.02 12.11
CA ILE A 66 4.18 -0.55 10.78
C ILE A 66 3.23 0.12 9.80
N ASN A 67 3.80 0.78 8.79
CA ASN A 67 3.07 1.52 7.74
C ASN A 67 3.21 0.79 6.40
N PRO A 68 2.43 -0.26 6.14
CA PRO A 68 2.50 -0.97 4.86
C PRO A 68 1.88 -0.16 3.72
N ALA A 69 2.41 -0.36 2.53
CA ALA A 69 1.82 0.05 1.27
C ALA A 69 0.64 -0.87 0.90
N LEU A 70 0.33 -1.03 -0.39
CA LEU A 70 -0.71 -1.96 -0.84
C LEU A 70 -0.25 -3.39 -0.55
N VAL A 71 -0.89 -4.01 0.45
CA VAL A 71 -0.55 -5.36 0.90
C VAL A 71 -1.14 -6.37 -0.07
N VAL A 72 -0.27 -7.10 -0.76
CA VAL A 72 -0.65 -8.13 -1.73
C VAL A 72 -0.09 -9.49 -1.33
N GLY A 73 -0.55 -10.53 -1.98
CA GLY A 73 -0.10 -11.90 -1.74
C GLY A 73 -1.25 -12.85 -1.42
N ALA A 74 -0.95 -14.15 -1.42
CA ALA A 74 -1.94 -15.18 -1.21
C ALA A 74 -2.60 -15.10 0.18
N SER A 75 -3.92 -15.26 0.21
CA SER A 75 -4.72 -15.25 1.43
C SER A 75 -4.80 -16.65 2.06
N ILE A 76 -4.73 -16.73 3.38
CA ILE A 76 -4.89 -17.97 4.11
C ILE A 76 -6.36 -18.42 4.17
N SER A 77 -7.29 -17.47 4.22
CA SER A 77 -8.73 -17.74 4.40
C SER A 77 -9.52 -17.87 3.11
N GLY A 78 -8.91 -17.58 1.95
CA GLY A 78 -9.62 -17.45 0.67
C GLY A 78 -10.37 -16.12 0.47
N ASP A 79 -10.49 -15.29 1.51
CA ASP A 79 -10.90 -13.90 1.36
C ASP A 79 -9.73 -13.09 0.79
N ILE A 80 -9.94 -12.53 -0.40
CA ILE A 80 -8.87 -11.82 -1.10
C ILE A 80 -8.55 -10.44 -0.48
N GLY A 81 -9.41 -9.90 0.37
CA GLY A 81 -9.24 -8.58 0.97
C GLY A 81 -9.25 -7.41 -0.05
N GLU A 82 -9.29 -6.19 0.46
CA GLU A 82 -9.46 -4.99 -0.39
C GLU A 82 -8.24 -4.69 -1.28
N SER A 83 -7.02 -4.85 -0.76
CA SER A 83 -5.80 -4.53 -1.53
C SER A 83 -5.62 -5.45 -2.73
N ASN A 84 -5.93 -6.74 -2.58
CA ASN A 84 -5.84 -7.71 -3.66
C ASN A 84 -6.90 -7.50 -4.75
N LYS A 85 -8.02 -6.80 -4.44
CA LYS A 85 -9.00 -6.39 -5.46
C LYS A 85 -8.40 -5.48 -6.53
N ALA A 86 -7.34 -4.74 -6.22
CA ALA A 86 -6.62 -3.96 -7.22
C ALA A 86 -5.95 -4.86 -8.27
N VAL A 87 -5.34 -5.97 -7.83
CA VAL A 87 -4.77 -6.98 -8.74
C VAL A 87 -5.87 -7.69 -9.53
N GLU A 88 -6.98 -8.08 -8.86
CA GLU A 88 -8.13 -8.71 -9.49
C GLU A 88 -8.75 -7.84 -10.59
N MET A 89 -8.89 -6.54 -10.35
CA MET A 89 -9.45 -5.59 -11.33
C MET A 89 -8.61 -5.55 -12.60
N VAL A 90 -7.28 -5.58 -12.47
CA VAL A 90 -6.36 -5.61 -13.62
C VAL A 90 -6.40 -6.97 -14.30
N ALA A 91 -6.31 -8.08 -13.55
CA ALA A 91 -6.22 -9.44 -14.09
C ALA A 91 -7.52 -9.90 -14.78
N SER A 92 -8.68 -9.50 -14.25
CA SER A 92 -10.00 -9.92 -14.76
C SER A 92 -10.43 -9.24 -16.06
N GLY A 93 -9.75 -8.16 -16.48
CA GLY A 93 -10.13 -7.34 -17.61
C GLY A 93 -11.27 -6.35 -17.32
N ARG A 94 -11.72 -6.22 -16.06
CA ARG A 94 -12.69 -5.17 -15.67
C ARG A 94 -12.14 -3.77 -15.87
N MET A 95 -10.81 -3.64 -15.92
CA MET A 95 -10.11 -2.42 -16.31
C MET A 95 -9.68 -2.58 -17.79
N PRO A 96 -10.42 -2.03 -18.77
CA PRO A 96 -10.12 -2.24 -20.20
C PRO A 96 -8.84 -1.50 -20.66
N VAL A 97 -8.45 -0.46 -19.93
CA VAL A 97 -7.24 0.33 -20.17
C VAL A 97 -6.54 0.61 -18.84
N ALA A 98 -5.22 0.55 -18.81
CA ALA A 98 -4.47 0.85 -17.60
C ALA A 98 -4.46 2.37 -17.35
N VAL A 99 -5.04 2.78 -16.22
CA VAL A 99 -5.03 4.17 -15.79
C VAL A 99 -3.65 4.52 -15.19
N PRO A 100 -3.19 5.79 -15.32
CA PRO A 100 -1.88 6.21 -14.84
C PRO A 100 -1.88 6.38 -13.31
N LEU A 101 -2.02 5.28 -12.58
CA LEU A 101 -1.91 5.19 -11.13
C LEU A 101 -0.67 4.39 -10.76
N MET A 102 0.05 4.86 -9.75
CA MET A 102 1.21 4.19 -9.17
C MET A 102 0.95 3.92 -7.69
N PHE A 103 1.25 2.71 -7.26
CA PHE A 103 1.18 2.32 -5.85
C PHE A 103 2.48 1.62 -5.44
N GLY A 104 2.83 1.77 -4.17
CA GLY A 104 3.80 0.89 -3.53
C GLY A 104 3.14 -0.45 -3.21
N TYR A 105 3.88 -1.53 -3.33
CA TYR A 105 3.44 -2.90 -3.06
C TYR A 105 4.32 -3.55 -2.01
N VAL A 106 3.72 -4.41 -1.20
CA VAL A 106 4.42 -5.23 -0.19
C VAL A 106 3.67 -6.54 0.01
N ASP A 107 4.40 -7.63 0.24
CA ASP A 107 3.81 -8.94 0.52
C ASP A 107 3.25 -9.02 1.94
N VAL A 108 2.09 -9.67 2.10
CA VAL A 108 1.44 -9.87 3.39
C VAL A 108 2.33 -10.63 4.39
N ARG A 109 3.13 -11.59 3.90
CA ARG A 109 4.08 -12.38 4.72
C ARG A 109 5.23 -11.51 5.23
N ASP A 110 5.67 -10.54 4.43
CA ASP A 110 6.76 -9.62 4.79
C ASP A 110 6.28 -8.50 5.73
N VAL A 111 4.99 -8.12 5.65
CA VAL A 111 4.34 -7.29 6.68
C VAL A 111 4.29 -8.03 8.01
N ALA A 112 3.85 -9.29 8.02
CA ALA A 112 3.83 -10.11 9.23
C ALA A 112 5.25 -10.29 9.83
N ALA A 113 6.25 -10.56 8.96
CA ALA A 113 7.65 -10.66 9.38
C ALA A 113 8.15 -9.35 10.01
N ALA A 114 7.80 -8.19 9.46
CA ALA A 114 8.19 -6.89 10.02
C ALA A 114 7.62 -6.66 11.43
N HIS A 115 6.40 -7.10 11.73
CA HIS A 115 5.84 -7.06 13.08
C HIS A 115 6.65 -7.92 14.06
N ILE A 116 7.08 -9.12 13.66
CA ILE A 116 7.91 -10.00 14.46
C ILE A 116 9.30 -9.39 14.68
N LEU A 117 9.92 -8.90 13.61
CA LEU A 117 11.23 -8.24 13.69
C LEU A 117 11.19 -7.02 14.61
N ALA A 118 10.15 -6.19 14.51
CA ALA A 118 9.97 -5.04 15.39
C ALA A 118 9.85 -5.47 16.87
N MET A 119 9.12 -6.54 17.15
CA MET A 119 9.01 -7.10 18.50
C MET A 119 10.37 -7.59 19.05
N GLN A 120 11.25 -8.09 18.18
CA GLN A 120 12.54 -8.65 18.57
C GLN A 120 13.67 -7.62 18.61
N THR A 121 13.45 -6.42 18.07
CA THR A 121 14.46 -5.37 17.93
C THR A 121 14.20 -4.23 18.91
N PRO A 122 14.97 -4.10 20.00
CA PRO A 122 14.75 -3.01 20.98
C PRO A 122 14.77 -1.59 20.38
N ALA A 123 15.56 -1.39 19.33
CA ALA A 123 15.66 -0.09 18.63
C ALA A 123 14.39 0.27 17.82
N SER A 124 13.39 -0.61 17.78
CA SER A 124 12.10 -0.34 17.12
C SER A 124 11.14 0.49 17.98
N ASN A 125 11.39 0.57 19.28
CA ASN A 125 10.53 1.32 20.19
C ASN A 125 10.50 2.81 19.85
N GLY A 126 9.31 3.37 19.74
CA GLY A 126 9.11 4.77 19.38
C GLY A 126 9.24 5.04 17.86
N GLU A 127 9.37 4.00 17.04
CA GLU A 127 9.68 4.14 15.62
C GLU A 127 8.49 3.78 14.71
N ARG A 128 8.46 4.44 13.54
CA ARG A 128 7.58 4.13 12.41
C ARG A 128 8.40 3.41 11.33
N PHE A 129 7.81 2.43 10.67
CA PHE A 129 8.47 1.66 9.60
C PHE A 129 7.58 1.58 8.37
N ALA A 130 7.97 2.28 7.31
CA ALA A 130 7.31 2.20 6.02
C ALA A 130 7.71 0.91 5.29
N LEU A 131 6.72 0.12 4.94
CA LEU A 131 6.95 -1.15 4.23
C LEU A 131 6.46 -1.02 2.79
N VAL A 132 7.38 -0.69 1.90
CA VAL A 132 7.20 -0.63 0.45
C VAL A 132 8.33 -1.43 -0.17
N GLU A 133 8.03 -2.53 -0.85
CA GLU A 133 9.07 -3.25 -1.57
C GLU A 133 9.36 -2.53 -2.89
N LYS A 134 8.31 -2.24 -3.67
CA LYS A 134 8.43 -1.63 -4.99
C LYS A 134 7.24 -0.75 -5.34
N ASP A 135 7.51 0.35 -6.03
CA ASP A 135 6.48 1.18 -6.65
C ASP A 135 6.23 0.71 -8.09
N LEU A 136 4.98 0.37 -8.41
CA LEU A 136 4.58 -0.08 -9.75
C LEU A 136 3.40 0.74 -10.27
N TRP A 137 3.47 1.09 -11.56
CA TRP A 137 2.31 1.62 -12.27
C TRP A 137 1.34 0.49 -12.62
N TYR A 138 0.07 0.80 -12.76
CA TYR A 138 -0.90 -0.20 -13.26
C TYR A 138 -0.54 -0.74 -14.65
N THR A 139 0.20 0.02 -15.47
CA THR A 139 0.77 -0.47 -16.73
C THR A 139 1.80 -1.57 -16.52
N ASP A 140 2.63 -1.46 -15.46
CA ASP A 140 3.65 -2.47 -15.14
C ASP A 140 2.98 -3.74 -14.61
N VAL A 141 2.00 -3.59 -13.70
CA VAL A 141 1.20 -4.72 -13.20
C VAL A 141 0.45 -5.41 -14.33
N ALA A 142 -0.16 -4.66 -15.24
CA ALA A 142 -0.86 -5.23 -16.39
C ALA A 142 0.10 -5.97 -17.34
N LYS A 143 1.30 -5.44 -17.54
CA LYS A 143 2.34 -6.11 -18.33
C LYS A 143 2.77 -7.42 -17.68
N LEU A 144 3.11 -7.39 -16.39
CA LEU A 144 3.50 -8.57 -15.61
C LEU A 144 2.43 -9.67 -15.71
N LEU A 145 1.18 -9.32 -15.49
CA LEU A 145 0.06 -10.26 -15.55
C LEU A 145 -0.09 -10.90 -16.94
N ARG A 146 0.00 -10.10 -18.02
CA ARG A 146 -0.09 -10.65 -19.40
C ARG A 146 1.06 -11.60 -19.72
N GLU A 147 2.29 -11.27 -19.31
CA GLU A 147 3.46 -12.12 -19.50
C GLU A 147 3.35 -13.46 -18.77
N ASN A 148 2.41 -13.55 -17.79
CA ASN A 148 2.12 -14.75 -17.01
C ASN A 148 0.73 -15.37 -17.30
N GLY A 149 0.18 -15.11 -18.48
CA GLY A 149 -1.02 -15.80 -18.96
C GLY A 149 -2.36 -15.20 -18.56
N TYR A 150 -2.37 -13.95 -18.04
CA TYR A 150 -3.60 -13.21 -17.77
C TYR A 150 -3.94 -12.27 -18.93
N ASP A 151 -4.35 -12.83 -20.07
CA ASP A 151 -4.54 -12.13 -21.35
C ASP A 151 -5.59 -11.03 -21.32
N LYS A 152 -6.51 -11.06 -20.34
CA LYS A 152 -7.54 -10.04 -20.12
C LYS A 152 -6.99 -8.75 -19.52
N ALA A 153 -5.77 -8.76 -18.94
CA ALA A 153 -5.16 -7.56 -18.41
C ALA A 153 -4.94 -6.50 -19.49
N PRO A 154 -5.09 -5.20 -19.17
CA PRO A 154 -5.02 -4.11 -20.14
C PRO A 154 -3.75 -4.12 -20.97
N LYS A 155 -3.91 -3.96 -22.30
CA LYS A 155 -2.76 -3.86 -23.23
C LYS A 155 -2.27 -2.44 -23.40
N ILE A 156 -3.12 -1.45 -23.11
CA ILE A 156 -2.87 -0.03 -23.40
C ILE A 156 -3.04 0.77 -22.13
N GLY A 157 -2.06 1.62 -21.84
CA GLY A 157 -2.17 2.69 -20.84
C GLY A 157 -2.75 3.96 -21.47
N ILE A 158 -3.51 4.72 -20.69
CA ILE A 158 -4.06 5.99 -21.15
C ILE A 158 -3.34 7.18 -20.49
N PRO A 159 -3.23 8.31 -21.16
CA PRO A 159 -2.65 9.52 -20.59
C PRO A 159 -3.57 10.13 -19.51
N VAL A 160 -2.97 10.93 -18.61
CA VAL A 160 -3.67 11.56 -17.47
C VAL A 160 -4.88 12.38 -17.90
N TRP A 161 -4.77 13.14 -19.00
CA TRP A 161 -5.89 13.96 -19.46
C TRP A 161 -7.12 13.15 -19.86
N LEU A 162 -6.91 11.98 -20.49
CA LEU A 162 -8.00 11.07 -20.87
C LEU A 162 -8.60 10.39 -19.65
N ALA A 163 -7.76 9.96 -18.69
CA ALA A 163 -8.23 9.41 -17.42
C ALA A 163 -9.11 10.41 -16.64
N LYS A 164 -8.75 11.70 -16.64
CA LYS A 164 -9.56 12.78 -16.04
C LYS A 164 -10.93 12.94 -16.71
N ILE A 165 -11.01 12.83 -18.03
CA ILE A 165 -12.29 12.87 -18.76
C ILE A 165 -13.16 11.66 -18.36
N LEU A 166 -12.60 10.45 -18.38
CA LEU A 166 -13.30 9.23 -18.03
C LEU A 166 -13.81 9.21 -16.57
N ALA A 167 -13.08 9.89 -15.66
CA ALA A 167 -13.48 10.02 -14.26
C ALA A 167 -14.83 10.76 -14.06
N ASN A 168 -15.29 11.55 -15.03
CA ASN A 168 -16.62 12.17 -14.97
C ASN A 168 -17.77 11.14 -15.12
N PHE A 169 -17.47 10.01 -15.71
CA PHE A 169 -18.43 8.94 -16.00
C PHE A 169 -18.26 7.68 -15.14
N ASN A 170 -17.19 7.63 -14.33
CA ASN A 170 -16.86 6.48 -13.48
C ASN A 170 -16.54 6.96 -12.05
N LYS A 171 -17.39 6.56 -11.09
CA LYS A 171 -17.26 6.98 -9.69
C LYS A 171 -15.96 6.50 -9.05
N ASP A 172 -15.52 5.28 -9.34
CA ASP A 172 -14.30 4.71 -8.76
C ASP A 172 -13.07 5.44 -9.30
N LEU A 173 -13.04 5.72 -10.59
CA LEU A 173 -11.97 6.50 -11.20
C LEU A 173 -11.98 7.96 -10.69
N LYS A 174 -13.14 8.51 -10.37
CA LYS A 174 -13.26 9.86 -9.79
C LYS A 174 -12.58 9.96 -8.43
N LEU A 175 -12.63 8.91 -7.61
CA LEU A 175 -11.95 8.86 -6.31
C LEU A 175 -10.42 8.84 -6.44
N THR A 176 -9.91 8.41 -7.60
CA THR A 176 -8.46 8.35 -7.85
C THR A 176 -7.88 9.63 -8.47
N LEU A 177 -8.71 10.63 -8.79
CA LEU A 177 -8.28 11.89 -9.42
C LEU A 177 -7.07 12.56 -8.73
N PRO A 178 -6.99 12.63 -7.38
CA PRO A 178 -5.85 13.22 -6.70
C PRO A 178 -4.53 12.49 -6.93
N TYR A 179 -4.58 11.22 -7.35
CA TYR A 179 -3.42 10.34 -7.48
C TYR A 179 -2.98 10.14 -8.94
N LEU A 180 -3.82 10.51 -9.92
CA LEU A 180 -3.55 10.28 -11.35
C LEU A 180 -2.24 10.97 -11.81
N GLY A 181 -1.34 10.17 -12.37
CA GLY A 181 -0.08 10.63 -12.94
C GLY A 181 0.95 11.12 -11.91
N ARG A 182 0.68 10.96 -10.62
CA ARG A 182 1.61 11.36 -9.57
C ARG A 182 2.53 10.20 -9.22
N LYS A 183 3.84 10.49 -9.23
CA LYS A 183 4.85 9.60 -8.66
C LYS A 183 4.98 9.94 -7.18
N ARG A 184 4.74 8.96 -6.31
CA ARG A 184 4.91 9.06 -4.86
C ARG A 184 5.68 7.84 -4.40
N SER A 185 6.94 8.04 -4.07
CA SER A 185 7.81 6.97 -3.61
C SER A 185 8.07 7.12 -2.12
N ILE A 186 8.03 6.03 -1.39
CA ILE A 186 8.29 6.01 0.05
C ILE A 186 9.52 5.16 0.29
N LYS A 187 10.50 5.71 1.01
CA LYS A 187 11.70 4.99 1.35
C LYS A 187 11.41 3.92 2.38
N ASN A 188 12.02 2.76 2.21
CA ASN A 188 11.97 1.64 3.16
C ASN A 188 13.31 1.41 3.87
N THR A 189 14.21 2.40 3.80
CA THR A 189 15.58 2.30 4.31
C THR A 189 15.59 1.97 5.80
N LYS A 190 14.75 2.65 6.59
CA LYS A 190 14.66 2.46 8.04
C LYS A 190 14.27 1.01 8.40
N ALA A 191 13.29 0.43 7.71
CA ALA A 191 12.88 -0.96 7.94
C ALA A 191 14.03 -1.93 7.65
N LYS A 192 14.80 -1.71 6.59
CA LYS A 192 15.96 -2.53 6.23
C LYS A 192 17.11 -2.39 7.23
N GLU A 193 17.44 -1.17 7.63
CA GLU A 193 18.59 -0.90 8.48
C GLU A 193 18.34 -1.26 9.96
N ILE A 194 17.17 -0.95 10.51
CA ILE A 194 16.87 -1.18 11.92
C ILE A 194 16.34 -2.59 12.16
N LEU A 195 15.38 -3.05 11.31
CA LEU A 195 14.75 -4.36 11.51
C LEU A 195 15.47 -5.49 10.78
N GLY A 196 16.40 -5.21 9.86
CA GLY A 196 16.95 -6.23 8.96
C GLY A 196 15.89 -6.78 7.98
N TRP A 197 14.83 -6.00 7.72
CA TRP A 197 13.72 -6.41 6.87
C TRP A 197 14.15 -6.62 5.43
N ASN A 198 13.92 -7.81 4.90
CA ASN A 198 14.29 -8.21 3.55
C ASN A 198 13.07 -8.79 2.82
N PRO A 199 12.28 -7.95 2.14
CA PRO A 199 11.05 -8.38 1.50
C PRO A 199 11.31 -9.14 0.19
N ARG A 200 10.37 -10.02 -0.16
CA ARG A 200 10.31 -10.68 -1.47
C ARG A 200 9.87 -9.71 -2.55
N PRO A 201 10.20 -9.95 -3.82
CA PRO A 201 9.78 -9.10 -4.93
C PRO A 201 8.26 -8.95 -5.01
N ALA A 202 7.76 -7.73 -5.23
CA ALA A 202 6.33 -7.45 -5.34
C ALA A 202 5.67 -8.20 -6.51
N GLU A 203 6.42 -8.44 -7.58
CA GLU A 203 5.98 -9.21 -8.74
C GLU A 203 5.59 -10.64 -8.37
N GLU A 204 6.38 -11.30 -7.50
CA GLU A 204 6.07 -12.63 -6.98
C GLU A 204 4.74 -12.60 -6.23
N SER A 205 4.56 -11.64 -5.34
CA SER A 205 3.34 -11.50 -4.52
C SER A 205 2.09 -11.22 -5.36
N ILE A 206 2.23 -10.40 -6.42
CA ILE A 206 1.14 -10.13 -7.36
C ILE A 206 0.75 -11.39 -8.14
N LEU A 207 1.73 -12.20 -8.54
CA LEU A 207 1.46 -13.44 -9.25
C LEU A 207 0.88 -14.52 -8.32
N ASP A 208 1.37 -14.62 -7.08
CA ASP A 208 0.84 -15.54 -6.06
C ASP A 208 -0.66 -15.32 -5.86
N ILE A 209 -1.09 -14.08 -5.65
CA ILE A 209 -2.51 -13.79 -5.45
C ILE A 209 -3.33 -13.96 -6.74
N ALA A 210 -2.79 -13.61 -7.90
CA ALA A 210 -3.48 -13.81 -9.16
C ALA A 210 -3.72 -15.31 -9.44
N ASN A 211 -2.72 -16.16 -9.18
CA ASN A 211 -2.83 -17.61 -9.29
C ASN A 211 -3.86 -18.17 -8.30
N GLN A 212 -3.82 -17.74 -7.04
CA GLN A 212 -4.81 -18.15 -6.05
C GLN A 212 -6.24 -17.75 -6.46
N MET A 213 -6.44 -16.55 -6.98
CA MET A 213 -7.74 -16.11 -7.48
C MET A 213 -8.25 -16.98 -8.66
N LYS A 214 -7.33 -17.45 -9.51
CA LYS A 214 -7.64 -18.37 -10.59
C LYS A 214 -8.06 -19.74 -10.04
N ASP A 215 -7.33 -20.28 -9.07
CA ASP A 215 -7.63 -21.57 -8.42
C ASP A 215 -8.97 -21.52 -7.67
N LEU A 216 -9.31 -20.38 -7.07
CA LEU A 216 -10.60 -20.13 -6.41
C LEU A 216 -11.76 -19.84 -7.41
N GLY A 217 -11.49 -19.79 -8.71
CA GLY A 217 -12.50 -19.49 -9.74
C GLY A 217 -12.96 -18.02 -9.77
N ILE A 218 -12.27 -17.13 -9.07
CA ILE A 218 -12.53 -15.68 -9.08
C ILE A 218 -12.10 -15.06 -10.42
N LEU A 219 -10.93 -15.46 -10.91
CA LEU A 219 -10.44 -15.13 -12.25
C LEU A 219 -10.77 -16.30 -13.20
N LYS A 220 -11.39 -15.95 -14.34
CA LYS A 220 -11.77 -16.91 -15.40
C LYS A 220 -10.85 -16.77 -16.60
#